data_bb92b8a6fd8aa5168b0fc1782bbda2ed
#
_entry.id   bb92b8a6fd8aa5168b0fc1782bbda2ed
#
_cell.length_a   1.000
_cell.length_b   1.000
_cell.length_c   1.000
_cell.angle_alpha   90.00
_cell.angle_beta   90.00
_cell.angle_gamma   90.00
#
_symmetry.space_group_name_H-M   'P 1'
#
loop_
_entity.id
_entity.type
_entity.pdbx_description
1 polymer ?
#
loop_
_entity_poly.entity_id
_entity_poly.type
_entity_poly.pdbx_seq_one_letter_code
_entity_poly.pdbx_strand_id
1 'polypeptide(L)'
;MKKLLIIALMMMLSMSDMALGKVNPDQAPDEEEAEIGNFDFIYGPQSNQNEAFERTEMLMSEAFSHLGTRYRSGAKGPSAFDCSGFTSYVYKQMTDVFIGASSRDQYARNTPITRAELQCGDLVFFTSPRSGRNVGHVGIVVDVDPVTQNFTFIHASTNSGVKISNSTDSGYAKRYVGARRIQL
;
A
#
# COMPACT_ATOMS: atom_id res chain seq x y z
N MET A 1 -1.88 -1.97 37.00
CA MET A 1 -3.00 -1.10 36.67
C MET A 1 -3.03 0.15 37.56
N LYS A 2 -1.91 0.86 37.74
CA LYS A 2 -1.85 2.12 38.57
C LYS A 2 -0.90 3.18 37.99
N LYS A 3 -0.40 3.06 36.76
CA LYS A 3 0.52 4.02 36.13
C LYS A 3 -0.05 4.80 34.92
N LEU A 4 -1.31 4.59 34.56
CA LEU A 4 -1.94 5.28 33.40
C LEU A 4 -2.86 6.44 33.79
N LEU A 5 -3.00 6.76 35.09
CA LEU A 5 -3.92 7.79 35.58
C LEU A 5 -3.26 9.13 35.97
N ILE A 6 -1.95 9.28 35.82
CA ILE A 6 -1.21 10.47 36.27
C ILE A 6 -0.88 11.44 35.13
N ILE A 7 -0.99 11.05 33.88
CA ILE A 7 -0.68 11.95 32.73
C ILE A 7 -1.86 12.82 32.29
N ALA A 8 -3.09 12.48 32.69
CA ALA A 8 -4.28 13.25 32.30
C ALA A 8 -4.61 14.45 33.21
N LEU A 9 -3.87 14.70 34.28
CA LEU A 9 -4.21 15.75 35.26
C LEU A 9 -3.27 16.98 35.24
N MET A 10 -2.32 17.05 34.31
CA MET A 10 -1.36 18.18 34.25
C MET A 10 -1.54 19.13 33.05
N MET A 11 -2.63 19.05 32.28
CA MET A 11 -2.91 19.97 31.17
C MET A 11 -4.14 20.87 31.39
N MET A 12 -4.58 21.08 32.61
CA MET A 12 -5.68 22.01 32.92
C MET A 12 -5.30 23.07 33.94
N LEU A 13 -4.21 23.85 33.75
CA LEU A 13 -4.00 25.09 34.49
C LEU A 13 -3.01 25.99 33.72
N SER A 14 -3.50 26.71 32.71
CA SER A 14 -2.95 28.03 32.30
C SER A 14 -3.88 28.67 31.24
N MET A 15 -5.04 29.11 31.65
CA MET A 15 -5.82 30.12 30.93
C MET A 15 -6.28 31.15 31.97
N SER A 16 -5.48 32.11 32.19
CA SER A 16 -5.85 33.34 32.88
C SER A 16 -5.31 34.52 32.08
N ASP A 17 -6.22 35.47 31.85
CA ASP A 17 -6.02 36.84 31.44
C ASP A 17 -5.64 37.15 29.98
N MET A 18 -6.66 37.27 29.15
CA MET A 18 -6.64 38.19 28.03
C MET A 18 -7.80 39.18 28.16
N ALA A 19 -7.41 40.44 28.39
CA ALA A 19 -8.26 41.59 28.64
C ALA A 19 -9.27 41.82 27.53
N LEU A 20 -10.54 42.11 27.92
CA LEU A 20 -11.59 42.64 27.04
C LEU A 20 -11.19 44.03 26.52
N GLY A 21 -10.75 44.12 25.29
CA GLY A 21 -10.69 45.36 24.52
C GLY A 21 -12.11 45.75 24.07
N LYS A 22 -12.55 46.95 24.45
CA LYS A 22 -13.83 47.56 24.04
C LYS A 22 -13.80 47.76 22.52
N VAL A 23 -14.75 47.15 21.83
CA VAL A 23 -15.04 47.34 20.39
C VAL A 23 -15.87 48.62 20.27
N ASN A 24 -15.43 49.56 19.46
CA ASN A 24 -16.17 50.79 19.12
C ASN A 24 -17.17 50.49 17.99
N PRO A 25 -18.46 50.80 18.10
CA PRO A 25 -19.48 50.34 17.15
C PRO A 25 -19.62 51.13 15.85
N ASP A 26 -18.73 52.11 15.55
CA ASP A 26 -18.90 53.04 14.42
C ASP A 26 -17.74 52.99 13.38
N GLN A 27 -17.11 51.84 13.19
CA GLN A 27 -16.25 51.62 12.01
C GLN A 27 -16.73 50.44 11.21
N ALA A 28 -17.38 50.73 10.07
CA ALA A 28 -17.54 49.75 9.02
C ALA A 28 -16.15 49.32 8.50
N PRO A 29 -15.85 48.05 8.37
CA PRO A 29 -14.63 47.60 7.74
C PRO A 29 -14.71 47.91 6.25
N ASP A 30 -13.72 48.64 5.71
CA ASP A 30 -13.47 48.74 4.29
C ASP A 30 -13.31 47.31 3.73
N GLU A 31 -13.99 47.01 2.62
CA GLU A 31 -13.85 45.78 1.88
C GLU A 31 -12.42 45.71 1.28
N GLU A 32 -11.46 45.30 2.09
CA GLU A 32 -10.16 44.86 1.61
C GLU A 32 -10.39 43.47 1.02
N GLU A 33 -10.36 43.37 -0.30
CA GLU A 33 -10.37 42.08 -1.03
C GLU A 33 -9.26 41.23 -0.44
N ALA A 34 -9.64 40.29 0.44
CA ALA A 34 -8.73 39.25 0.89
C ALA A 34 -8.34 38.45 -0.37
N GLU A 35 -7.13 38.72 -0.87
CA GLU A 35 -6.46 37.84 -1.82
C GLU A 35 -6.59 36.42 -1.24
N ILE A 36 -7.34 35.57 -1.94
CA ILE A 36 -7.42 34.14 -1.68
C ILE A 36 -6.01 33.61 -1.96
N GLY A 37 -5.13 33.76 -0.96
CA GLY A 37 -3.79 33.23 -0.99
C GLY A 37 -3.85 31.74 -1.14
N ASN A 38 -3.41 31.32 -2.27
CA ASN A 38 -2.96 29.99 -2.71
C ASN A 38 -3.35 28.82 -1.78
N PHE A 39 -4.59 28.38 -1.91
CA PHE A 39 -5.16 27.22 -1.21
C PHE A 39 -4.38 25.91 -1.52
N ASP A 40 -3.65 25.90 -2.65
CA ASP A 40 -2.81 24.79 -3.08
C ASP A 40 -1.59 24.54 -2.18
N PHE A 41 -1.14 25.56 -1.42
CA PHE A 41 0.01 25.40 -0.52
C PHE A 41 -0.33 24.64 0.77
N ILE A 42 -1.61 24.64 1.17
CA ILE A 42 -2.05 24.03 2.44
C ILE A 42 -2.39 22.53 2.25
N TYR A 43 -2.84 22.12 1.06
CA TYR A 43 -3.33 20.76 0.78
C TYR A 43 -2.50 19.94 -0.20
N GLY A 44 -1.50 20.51 -0.90
CA GLY A 44 -0.81 19.87 -2.01
C GLY A 44 -0.06 18.57 -1.66
N PRO A 45 0.86 18.50 -0.68
CA PRO A 45 1.65 17.29 -0.42
C PRO A 45 0.92 16.22 0.41
N GLN A 46 0.00 16.63 1.31
CA GLN A 46 -0.70 15.70 2.20
C GLN A 46 -1.86 14.96 1.50
N SER A 47 -2.52 15.61 0.54
CA SER A 47 -3.59 14.96 -0.24
C SER A 47 -3.06 13.78 -1.06
N ASN A 48 -1.92 13.94 -1.72
CA ASN A 48 -1.32 12.88 -2.54
C ASN A 48 -0.86 11.66 -1.71
N GLN A 49 -0.37 11.87 -0.49
CA GLN A 49 0.03 10.78 0.40
C GLN A 49 -1.17 10.01 0.94
N ASN A 50 -2.24 10.71 1.32
CA ASN A 50 -3.47 10.09 1.79
C ASN A 50 -4.15 9.28 0.68
N GLU A 51 -4.22 9.79 -0.55
CA GLU A 51 -4.77 9.06 -1.68
C GLU A 51 -3.96 7.79 -2.01
N ALA A 52 -2.63 7.86 -1.99
CA ALA A 52 -1.77 6.69 -2.21
C ALA A 52 -1.94 5.64 -1.11
N PHE A 53 -2.09 6.07 0.14
CA PHE A 53 -2.37 5.18 1.27
C PHE A 53 -3.73 4.49 1.11
N GLU A 54 -4.80 5.25 0.85
CA GLU A 54 -6.15 4.70 0.63
C GLU A 54 -6.19 3.70 -0.52
N ARG A 55 -5.52 3.99 -1.64
CA ARG A 55 -5.42 3.04 -2.77
C ARG A 55 -4.73 1.74 -2.38
N THR A 56 -3.66 1.83 -1.57
CA THR A 56 -2.95 0.64 -1.08
C THR A 56 -3.83 -0.18 -0.15
N GLU A 57 -4.57 0.47 0.77
CA GLU A 57 -5.51 -0.20 1.66
C GLU A 57 -6.62 -0.92 0.89
N MET A 58 -7.20 -0.27 -0.12
CA MET A 58 -8.20 -0.89 -0.99
C MET A 58 -7.62 -2.08 -1.77
N LEU A 59 -6.40 -1.94 -2.31
CA LEU A 59 -5.70 -3.02 -3.02
C LEU A 59 -5.51 -4.24 -2.10
N MET A 60 -5.08 -4.00 -0.86
CA MET A 60 -4.87 -5.07 0.10
C MET A 60 -6.17 -5.71 0.57
N SER A 61 -7.22 -4.91 0.78
CA SER A 61 -8.57 -5.40 1.10
C SER A 61 -9.08 -6.36 0.03
N GLU A 62 -8.95 -5.97 -1.26
CA GLU A 62 -9.30 -6.84 -2.38
C GLU A 62 -8.45 -8.11 -2.39
N ALA A 63 -7.13 -8.00 -2.23
CA ALA A 63 -6.25 -9.16 -2.21
C ALA A 63 -6.62 -10.14 -1.09
N PHE A 64 -6.89 -9.65 0.12
CA PHE A 64 -7.25 -10.47 1.28
C PHE A 64 -8.63 -11.11 1.15
N SER A 65 -9.59 -10.50 0.46
CA SER A 65 -10.91 -11.07 0.21
C SER A 65 -10.86 -12.42 -0.52
N HIS A 66 -9.75 -12.68 -1.23
CA HIS A 66 -9.51 -13.90 -1.98
C HIS A 66 -8.72 -14.98 -1.24
N LEU A 67 -8.36 -14.79 0.03
CA LEU A 67 -7.66 -15.81 0.82
C LEU A 67 -8.39 -17.16 0.76
N GLY A 68 -7.65 -18.25 0.54
CA GLY A 68 -8.20 -19.60 0.42
C GLY A 68 -8.77 -19.93 -0.98
N THR A 69 -8.91 -18.98 -1.89
CA THR A 69 -9.36 -19.26 -3.26
C THR A 69 -8.40 -20.25 -3.93
N ARG A 70 -8.96 -21.29 -4.53
CA ARG A 70 -8.19 -22.39 -5.11
C ARG A 70 -7.28 -21.96 -6.25
N TYR A 71 -6.13 -22.64 -6.38
CA TYR A 71 -5.26 -22.49 -7.53
C TYR A 71 -5.78 -23.28 -8.73
N ARG A 72 -5.70 -22.70 -9.92
CA ARG A 72 -5.86 -23.38 -11.21
C ARG A 72 -4.97 -22.69 -12.25
N SER A 73 -4.13 -23.47 -12.92
CA SER A 73 -3.24 -22.95 -13.98
C SER A 73 -4.04 -22.24 -15.07
N GLY A 74 -3.63 -21.02 -15.46
CA GLY A 74 -4.29 -20.18 -16.44
C GLY A 74 -5.55 -19.45 -15.95
N ALA A 75 -6.00 -19.68 -14.71
CA ALA A 75 -7.20 -19.02 -14.19
C ALA A 75 -6.94 -17.56 -13.80
N LYS A 76 -7.93 -16.70 -14.11
CA LYS A 76 -7.85 -15.24 -13.95
C LYS A 76 -8.88 -14.68 -12.96
N GLY A 77 -9.52 -15.54 -12.14
CA GLY A 77 -10.48 -15.18 -11.11
C GLY A 77 -11.93 -15.16 -11.56
N PRO A 78 -12.88 -14.84 -10.63
CA PRO A 78 -12.66 -14.83 -9.18
C PRO A 78 -12.69 -16.22 -8.52
N SER A 79 -13.25 -17.26 -9.18
CA SER A 79 -13.48 -18.60 -8.59
C SER A 79 -12.21 -19.46 -8.46
N ALA A 80 -11.13 -19.09 -9.15
CA ALA A 80 -9.81 -19.71 -9.08
C ALA A 80 -8.77 -18.77 -9.69
N PHE A 81 -7.50 -18.90 -9.28
CA PHE A 81 -6.40 -18.09 -9.78
C PHE A 81 -5.17 -18.93 -10.11
N ASP A 82 -4.40 -18.53 -11.13
CA ASP A 82 -2.95 -18.75 -11.15
C ASP A 82 -2.24 -17.53 -10.50
N CYS A 83 -0.90 -17.60 -10.36
CA CYS A 83 -0.16 -16.54 -9.67
C CYS A 83 -0.31 -15.17 -10.34
N SER A 84 -0.12 -15.08 -11.66
CA SER A 84 -0.26 -13.85 -12.42
C SER A 84 -1.72 -13.43 -12.62
N GLY A 85 -2.62 -14.38 -12.65
CA GLY A 85 -4.06 -14.14 -12.71
C GLY A 85 -4.57 -13.47 -11.45
N PHE A 86 -4.08 -13.91 -10.29
CA PHE A 86 -4.40 -13.28 -9.00
C PHE A 86 -3.95 -11.82 -8.97
N THR A 87 -2.67 -11.56 -9.23
CA THR A 87 -2.15 -10.20 -9.20
C THR A 87 -2.82 -9.30 -10.22
N SER A 88 -3.01 -9.76 -11.48
CA SER A 88 -3.72 -8.99 -12.50
C SER A 88 -5.17 -8.69 -12.13
N TYR A 89 -5.84 -9.64 -11.50
CA TYR A 89 -7.23 -9.46 -11.08
C TYR A 89 -7.34 -8.38 -10.00
N VAL A 90 -6.54 -8.49 -8.93
CA VAL A 90 -6.54 -7.54 -7.82
C VAL A 90 -6.27 -6.11 -8.32
N TYR A 91 -5.22 -5.93 -9.11
CA TYR A 91 -4.89 -4.61 -9.66
C TYR A 91 -5.98 -4.06 -10.58
N LYS A 92 -6.55 -4.91 -11.43
CA LYS A 92 -7.62 -4.49 -12.33
C LYS A 92 -8.88 -4.02 -11.59
N GLN A 93 -9.26 -4.71 -10.50
CA GLN A 93 -10.43 -4.31 -9.72
C GLN A 93 -10.25 -2.93 -9.06
N MET A 94 -9.02 -2.59 -8.68
CA MET A 94 -8.75 -1.40 -7.88
C MET A 94 -8.27 -0.19 -8.71
N THR A 95 -7.66 -0.42 -9.87
CA THR A 95 -6.96 0.66 -10.58
C THR A 95 -7.28 0.72 -12.07
N ASP A 96 -7.95 -0.29 -12.61
CA ASP A 96 -8.15 -0.55 -14.05
C ASP A 96 -6.83 -0.60 -14.87
N VAL A 97 -5.67 -0.69 -14.19
CA VAL A 97 -4.36 -0.75 -14.84
C VAL A 97 -4.05 -2.17 -15.28
N PHE A 98 -3.66 -2.34 -16.54
CA PHE A 98 -3.15 -3.61 -17.06
C PHE A 98 -1.68 -3.80 -16.71
N ILE A 99 -1.41 -4.61 -15.69
CA ILE A 99 -0.05 -4.84 -15.18
C ILE A 99 0.72 -5.95 -15.92
N GLY A 100 0.09 -6.67 -16.84
CA GLY A 100 0.68 -7.76 -17.62
C GLY A 100 -0.08 -9.09 -17.51
N ALA A 101 -0.04 -9.90 -18.57
CA ALA A 101 -0.81 -11.14 -18.69
C ALA A 101 -0.20 -12.34 -17.96
N SER A 102 1.11 -12.35 -17.76
CA SER A 102 1.87 -13.43 -17.11
C SER A 102 2.91 -12.85 -16.13
N SER A 103 3.44 -13.66 -15.22
CA SER A 103 4.48 -13.20 -14.28
C SER A 103 5.71 -12.65 -15.00
N ARG A 104 6.09 -13.18 -16.16
CA ARG A 104 7.20 -12.65 -16.96
C ARG A 104 6.86 -11.31 -17.59
N ASP A 105 5.64 -11.17 -18.11
CA ASP A 105 5.16 -9.93 -18.70
C ASP A 105 5.04 -8.84 -17.63
N GLN A 106 4.49 -9.16 -16.46
CA GLN A 106 4.45 -8.27 -15.30
C GLN A 106 5.85 -7.81 -14.86
N TYR A 107 6.81 -8.73 -14.86
CA TYR A 107 8.20 -8.40 -14.54
C TYR A 107 8.86 -7.50 -15.58
N ALA A 108 8.56 -7.69 -16.86
CA ALA A 108 9.20 -6.97 -17.94
C ALA A 108 8.69 -5.53 -18.09
N ARG A 109 7.38 -5.30 -17.88
CA ARG A 109 6.74 -4.03 -18.22
C ARG A 109 6.64 -3.01 -17.08
N ASN A 110 6.77 -3.45 -15.83
CA ASN A 110 6.59 -2.56 -14.68
C ASN A 110 7.92 -2.03 -14.13
N THR A 111 7.88 -0.96 -13.33
CA THR A 111 9.05 -0.23 -12.86
C THR A 111 9.90 -1.08 -11.92
N PRO A 112 11.18 -1.35 -12.23
CA PRO A 112 12.07 -2.08 -11.33
C PRO A 112 12.35 -1.27 -10.07
N ILE A 113 12.31 -1.96 -8.92
CA ILE A 113 12.71 -1.42 -7.62
C ILE A 113 13.67 -2.38 -6.93
N THR A 114 14.50 -1.86 -6.05
CA THR A 114 15.40 -2.65 -5.22
C THR A 114 14.64 -3.26 -4.04
N ARG A 115 15.25 -4.21 -3.34
CA ARG A 115 14.66 -4.81 -2.14
C ARG A 115 14.51 -3.79 -1.00
N ALA A 116 15.42 -2.81 -0.92
CA ALA A 116 15.36 -1.75 0.08
C ALA A 116 14.23 -0.74 -0.12
N GLU A 117 13.70 -0.66 -1.34
CA GLU A 117 12.59 0.22 -1.70
C GLU A 117 11.22 -0.45 -1.62
N LEU A 118 11.17 -1.73 -1.21
CA LEU A 118 9.91 -2.47 -1.12
C LEU A 118 8.90 -1.79 -0.21
N GLN A 119 7.66 -1.75 -0.67
CA GLN A 119 6.50 -1.22 0.05
C GLN A 119 5.31 -2.17 -0.13
N CYS A 120 4.32 -2.05 0.76
CA CYS A 120 3.02 -2.70 0.61
C CYS A 120 2.43 -2.39 -0.77
N GLY A 121 1.89 -3.40 -1.44
CA GLY A 121 1.36 -3.30 -2.80
C GLY A 121 2.37 -3.64 -3.91
N ASP A 122 3.68 -3.57 -3.70
CA ASP A 122 4.66 -3.93 -4.74
C ASP A 122 4.54 -5.40 -5.19
N LEU A 123 4.94 -5.67 -6.42
CA LEU A 123 5.03 -7.03 -6.94
C LEU A 123 6.40 -7.65 -6.66
N VAL A 124 6.42 -8.86 -6.13
CA VAL A 124 7.63 -9.66 -5.90
C VAL A 124 7.63 -10.91 -6.76
N PHE A 125 8.79 -11.21 -7.35
CA PHE A 125 8.93 -12.23 -8.37
C PHE A 125 9.93 -13.30 -7.96
N PHE A 126 9.61 -14.53 -8.32
CA PHE A 126 10.39 -15.71 -7.98
C PHE A 126 10.55 -16.62 -9.20
N THR A 127 11.61 -17.42 -9.20
CA THR A 127 11.70 -18.57 -10.09
C THR A 127 10.70 -19.64 -9.67
N SER A 128 10.40 -20.59 -10.56
CA SER A 128 9.61 -21.78 -10.26
C SER A 128 10.30 -23.03 -10.82
N PRO A 129 9.94 -24.24 -10.39
CA PRO A 129 10.53 -25.46 -10.94
C PRO A 129 10.41 -25.58 -12.46
N ARG A 130 9.36 -24.97 -13.05
CA ARG A 130 9.11 -24.99 -14.51
C ARG A 130 9.79 -23.84 -15.26
N SER A 131 10.21 -22.78 -14.58
CA SER A 131 10.78 -21.58 -15.22
C SER A 131 12.32 -21.59 -15.25
N GLY A 132 12.97 -22.54 -14.58
CA GLY A 132 14.41 -22.59 -14.43
C GLY A 132 14.91 -21.32 -13.73
N ARG A 133 15.80 -20.56 -14.36
CA ARG A 133 16.34 -19.29 -13.85
C ARG A 133 15.44 -18.07 -14.14
N ASN A 134 14.41 -18.24 -14.95
CA ASN A 134 13.51 -17.15 -15.32
C ASN A 134 12.39 -16.96 -14.28
N VAL A 135 11.75 -15.80 -14.34
CA VAL A 135 10.54 -15.53 -13.56
C VAL A 135 9.46 -16.59 -13.89
N GLY A 136 8.89 -17.17 -12.86
CA GLY A 136 7.84 -18.19 -12.97
C GLY A 136 6.76 -18.09 -11.90
N HIS A 137 6.87 -17.12 -10.99
CA HIS A 137 5.90 -16.87 -9.92
C HIS A 137 5.89 -15.41 -9.52
N VAL A 138 4.76 -14.94 -8.98
CA VAL A 138 4.56 -13.56 -8.55
C VAL A 138 3.61 -13.51 -7.36
N GLY A 139 3.81 -12.52 -6.48
CA GLY A 139 2.91 -12.15 -5.38
C GLY A 139 2.91 -10.65 -5.15
N ILE A 140 2.00 -10.19 -4.30
CA ILE A 140 1.86 -8.79 -3.87
C ILE A 140 2.43 -8.68 -2.46
N VAL A 141 3.30 -7.71 -2.21
CA VAL A 141 3.86 -7.43 -0.87
C VAL A 141 2.74 -6.97 0.06
N VAL A 142 2.68 -7.56 1.24
CA VAL A 142 1.73 -7.22 2.31
C VAL A 142 2.39 -6.32 3.34
N ASP A 143 3.62 -6.68 3.75
CA ASP A 143 4.35 -5.97 4.79
C ASP A 143 5.86 -6.15 4.60
N VAL A 144 6.63 -5.17 5.03
CA VAL A 144 8.11 -5.16 4.96
C VAL A 144 8.68 -4.76 6.31
N ASP A 145 9.55 -5.60 6.84
CA ASP A 145 10.36 -5.25 8.01
C ASP A 145 11.44 -4.22 7.61
N PRO A 146 11.41 -3.00 8.14
CA PRO A 146 12.33 -1.95 7.71
C PRO A 146 13.79 -2.20 8.12
N VAL A 147 14.04 -3.06 9.09
CA VAL A 147 15.39 -3.37 9.59
C VAL A 147 16.03 -4.50 8.81
N THR A 148 15.31 -5.62 8.67
CA THR A 148 15.84 -6.82 8.02
C THR A 148 15.57 -6.89 6.53
N GLN A 149 14.69 -6.02 6.00
CA GLN A 149 14.19 -6.06 4.62
C GLN A 149 13.51 -7.39 4.26
N ASN A 150 13.07 -8.16 5.27
CA ASN A 150 12.23 -9.31 5.06
C ASN A 150 10.79 -8.83 4.83
N PHE A 151 10.08 -9.57 4.01
CA PHE A 151 8.71 -9.20 3.65
C PHE A 151 7.77 -10.40 3.68
N THR A 152 6.50 -10.12 3.92
CA THR A 152 5.40 -11.04 3.67
C THR A 152 4.70 -10.67 2.37
N PHE A 153 4.12 -11.65 1.69
CA PHE A 153 3.45 -11.43 0.43
C PHE A 153 2.26 -12.38 0.27
N ILE A 154 1.22 -11.89 -0.39
CA ILE A 154 0.04 -12.68 -0.76
C ILE A 154 0.15 -13.15 -2.22
N HIS A 155 -0.15 -14.42 -2.47
CA HIS A 155 -0.01 -15.02 -3.79
C HIS A 155 -0.90 -16.24 -3.97
N ALA A 156 -1.18 -16.65 -5.21
CA ALA A 156 -1.83 -17.93 -5.49
C ALA A 156 -0.78 -19.05 -5.55
N SER A 157 -0.73 -19.86 -4.49
CA SER A 157 0.13 -21.04 -4.37
C SER A 157 -0.49 -22.25 -5.10
N THR A 158 0.33 -23.01 -5.84
CA THR A 158 -0.10 -24.23 -6.53
C THR A 158 -0.67 -25.30 -5.59
N ASN A 159 -0.23 -25.31 -4.34
CA ASN A 159 -0.60 -26.35 -3.35
C ASN A 159 -1.73 -25.92 -2.40
N SER A 160 -1.88 -24.60 -2.17
CA SER A 160 -2.73 -24.11 -1.08
C SER A 160 -3.70 -23.02 -1.51
N GLY A 161 -3.75 -22.67 -2.81
CA GLY A 161 -4.54 -21.54 -3.28
C GLY A 161 -3.95 -20.20 -2.85
N VAL A 162 -4.78 -19.17 -2.72
CA VAL A 162 -4.37 -17.85 -2.30
C VAL A 162 -4.02 -17.85 -0.81
N LYS A 163 -2.80 -17.45 -0.49
CA LYS A 163 -2.24 -17.46 0.87
C LYS A 163 -1.18 -16.38 1.06
N ILE A 164 -0.86 -16.10 2.32
CA ILE A 164 0.30 -15.29 2.69
C ILE A 164 1.50 -16.24 2.93
N SER A 165 2.68 -15.80 2.50
CA SER A 165 3.97 -16.47 2.72
C SER A 165 5.04 -15.45 3.13
N ASN A 166 6.14 -15.94 3.71
CA ASN A 166 7.25 -15.10 4.13
C ASN A 166 8.42 -15.22 3.14
N SER A 167 9.13 -14.13 2.90
CA SER A 167 10.34 -14.09 2.07
C SER A 167 11.46 -14.98 2.61
N THR A 168 11.45 -15.27 3.92
CA THR A 168 12.42 -16.14 4.61
C THR A 168 12.08 -17.62 4.52
N ASP A 169 10.88 -17.99 4.08
CA ASP A 169 10.51 -19.39 3.85
C ASP A 169 11.52 -20.02 2.87
N SER A 170 12.08 -21.18 3.23
CA SER A 170 13.17 -21.82 2.49
C SER A 170 12.90 -21.99 0.99
N GLY A 171 11.62 -22.14 0.63
CA GLY A 171 11.16 -22.22 -0.75
C GLY A 171 11.21 -20.89 -1.51
N TYR A 172 11.09 -19.74 -0.86
CA TYR A 172 11.07 -18.42 -1.50
C TYR A 172 12.38 -17.68 -1.38
N ALA A 173 13.10 -17.79 -0.26
CA ALA A 173 14.38 -17.14 -0.04
C ALA A 173 15.39 -17.43 -1.16
N LYS A 174 15.46 -18.69 -1.63
CA LYS A 174 16.39 -19.13 -2.70
C LYS A 174 15.90 -18.80 -4.11
N ARG A 175 14.66 -18.38 -4.29
CA ARG A 175 14.01 -18.22 -5.60
C ARG A 175 13.68 -16.77 -5.93
N TYR A 176 13.94 -15.83 -5.03
CA TYR A 176 13.67 -14.40 -5.27
C TYR A 176 14.47 -13.91 -6.48
N VAL A 177 13.79 -13.21 -7.39
CA VAL A 177 14.37 -12.64 -8.63
C VAL A 177 14.45 -11.13 -8.56
N GLY A 178 13.45 -10.47 -8.00
CA GLY A 178 13.37 -9.02 -7.93
C GLY A 178 11.95 -8.53 -7.69
N ALA A 179 11.77 -7.22 -7.70
CA ALA A 179 10.49 -6.56 -7.44
C ALA A 179 10.15 -5.52 -8.51
N ARG A 180 8.87 -5.17 -8.58
CA ARG A 180 8.34 -4.14 -9.48
C ARG A 180 7.27 -3.32 -8.77
N ARG A 181 7.29 -2.01 -9.02
CA ARG A 181 6.23 -1.10 -8.61
C ARG A 181 5.30 -0.79 -9.77
N ILE A 182 3.99 -0.82 -9.50
CA ILE A 182 2.97 -0.40 -10.44
C ILE A 182 2.79 1.12 -10.27
N GLN A 183 2.88 1.85 -11.36
CA GLN A 183 2.54 3.27 -11.39
C GLN A 183 1.01 3.39 -11.39
N LEU A 184 0.44 3.96 -10.34
CA LEU A 184 -1.00 4.15 -10.15
C LEU A 184 -1.37 5.61 -10.31
#